data_4bd4fd99a5d4eb3d26ede56164bbf7dd
#
_entry.id   4bd4fd99a5d4eb3d26ede56164bbf7dd
#
_cell.length_a   1.000
_cell.length_b   1.000
_cell.length_c   1.000
_cell.angle_alpha   90.00
_cell.angle_beta   90.00
_cell.angle_gamma   90.00
#
_symmetry.space_group_name_H-M   'P 1'
#
loop_
_entity.id
_entity.type
_entity.pdbx_description
1 polymer ?
#
loop_
_entity_poly.entity_id
_entity_poly.type
_entity_poly.pdbx_seq_one_letter_code
_entity_poly.pdbx_strand_id
1 'polypeptide(L)'
;MKIALLLFALLGGAATTAQAQTAIPAGTISLGGGIGYNRHSEKNEILIGSTPSTAESVSSQFQLSPSVGYFIANNLAIGLNLGYTASKNKYSSAITGINKSLDPNTTLRVGPYVQYYKMLSDQFGLLGTLGAGYQHGVMNGYVTRNVTYQTKTNGYYASLMPGLIFFPIPKLGISASIGSLAYDRTTEKPTTGEPVVSNFGASFGLNQLQFGGTYFFGR
;
A
#
# COMPACT_ATOMS: atom_id res chain seq x y z
N MET A 1 -12.93 -3.27 22.49
CA MET A 1 -12.19 -4.38 23.13
C MET A 1 -12.70 -5.79 22.78
N LYS A 2 -14.00 -6.04 22.53
CA LYS A 2 -14.52 -7.41 22.25
C LYS A 2 -14.17 -7.95 20.84
N ILE A 3 -13.94 -7.11 19.85
CA ILE A 3 -13.63 -7.52 18.46
C ILE A 3 -12.16 -7.98 18.29
N ALA A 4 -11.23 -7.39 19.06
CA ALA A 4 -9.83 -7.80 19.03
C ALA A 4 -9.60 -9.19 19.63
N LEU A 5 -10.41 -9.58 20.61
CA LEU A 5 -10.36 -10.94 21.22
C LEU A 5 -10.89 -12.02 20.25
N LEU A 6 -11.86 -11.69 19.41
CA LEU A 6 -12.40 -12.62 18.40
C LEU A 6 -11.40 -12.91 17.27
N LEU A 7 -10.60 -11.91 16.87
CA LEU A 7 -9.53 -12.08 15.89
C LEU A 7 -8.37 -12.94 16.45
N PHE A 8 -8.06 -12.82 17.74
CA PHE A 8 -7.05 -13.66 18.40
C PHE A 8 -7.53 -15.10 18.61
N ALA A 9 -8.81 -15.32 18.87
CA ALA A 9 -9.40 -16.67 19.04
C ALA A 9 -9.49 -17.43 17.70
N LEU A 10 -9.69 -16.74 16.57
CA LEU A 10 -9.65 -17.33 15.22
C LEU A 10 -8.24 -17.75 14.80
N LEU A 11 -7.21 -17.07 15.29
CA LEU A 11 -5.80 -17.42 15.03
C LEU A 11 -5.30 -18.58 15.90
N GLY A 12 -5.90 -18.81 17.07
CA GLY A 12 -5.52 -19.86 18.01
C GLY A 12 -6.13 -21.24 17.76
N GLY A 13 -7.22 -21.32 17.00
CA GLY A 13 -8.00 -22.56 16.82
C GLY A 13 -7.56 -23.49 15.68
N ALA A 14 -6.57 -23.11 14.86
CA ALA A 14 -6.16 -23.88 13.67
C ALA A 14 -4.95 -24.81 13.88
N ALA A 15 -4.66 -25.20 15.11
CA ALA A 15 -3.41 -25.90 15.45
C ALA A 15 -3.51 -27.45 15.51
N THR A 16 -4.54 -28.09 14.97
CA THR A 16 -4.64 -29.57 15.03
C THR A 16 -5.20 -30.19 13.76
N THR A 17 -4.44 -30.19 12.68
CA THR A 17 -4.36 -31.33 11.74
C THR A 17 -3.02 -31.21 11.04
N ALA A 18 -2.08 -32.09 11.39
CA ALA A 18 -0.83 -32.28 10.66
C ALA A 18 -1.11 -33.02 9.34
N GLN A 19 -1.79 -32.36 8.40
CA GLN A 19 -1.67 -32.69 7.00
C GLN A 19 -0.35 -32.10 6.53
N ALA A 20 0.40 -32.84 5.72
CA ALA A 20 1.65 -32.38 5.11
C ALA A 20 1.32 -31.12 4.25
N GLN A 21 1.38 -29.96 4.88
CA GLN A 21 1.17 -28.68 4.21
C GLN A 21 2.36 -28.51 3.26
N THR A 22 2.09 -28.32 1.97
CA THR A 22 3.13 -28.15 0.97
C THR A 22 3.86 -26.84 1.21
N ALA A 23 4.96 -26.90 1.94
CA ALA A 23 5.80 -25.73 2.19
C ALA A 23 6.37 -25.21 0.87
N ILE A 24 6.60 -23.91 0.80
CA ILE A 24 7.42 -23.32 -0.26
C ILE A 24 8.87 -23.60 0.11
N PRO A 25 9.61 -24.41 -0.69
CA PRO A 25 10.93 -24.88 -0.29
C PRO A 25 11.98 -23.77 -0.27
N ALA A 26 12.99 -23.92 0.58
CA ALA A 26 14.21 -23.13 0.52
C ALA A 26 14.85 -23.23 -0.88
N GLY A 27 15.50 -22.17 -1.36
CA GLY A 27 16.06 -22.09 -2.70
C GLY A 27 15.10 -21.63 -3.79
N THR A 28 13.79 -21.54 -3.51
CA THR A 28 12.81 -20.96 -4.44
C THR A 28 13.09 -19.48 -4.66
N ILE A 29 13.02 -19.03 -5.92
CA ILE A 29 13.03 -17.60 -6.28
C ILE A 29 11.59 -17.16 -6.55
N SER A 30 11.19 -16.03 -6.00
CA SER A 30 9.89 -15.40 -6.25
C SER A 30 10.07 -14.11 -7.04
N LEU A 31 9.27 -13.95 -8.09
CA LEU A 31 9.17 -12.71 -8.86
C LEU A 31 7.70 -12.30 -8.89
N GLY A 32 7.41 -11.13 -8.38
CA GLY A 32 6.03 -10.70 -8.28
C GLY A 32 5.88 -9.23 -8.00
N GLY A 33 4.73 -8.88 -7.48
CA GLY A 33 4.43 -7.52 -7.06
C GLY A 33 2.94 -7.30 -6.90
N GLY A 34 2.61 -6.11 -6.41
CA GLY A 34 1.24 -5.65 -6.22
C GLY A 34 0.90 -4.51 -7.17
N ILE A 35 -0.37 -4.42 -7.51
CA ILE A 35 -0.98 -3.28 -8.18
C ILE A 35 -2.20 -2.84 -7.38
N GLY A 36 -2.37 -1.54 -7.24
CA GLY A 36 -3.51 -0.96 -6.56
C GLY A 36 -4.03 0.26 -7.30
N TYR A 37 -5.34 0.45 -7.30
CA TYR A 37 -5.99 1.66 -7.78
C TYR A 37 -7.15 2.00 -6.86
N ASN A 38 -7.19 3.24 -6.42
CA ASN A 38 -8.29 3.79 -5.64
C ASN A 38 -8.76 5.09 -6.26
N ARG A 39 -10.08 5.31 -6.27
CA ARG A 39 -10.68 6.57 -6.69
C ARG A 39 -11.81 6.92 -5.73
N HIS A 40 -11.73 8.12 -5.19
CA HIS A 40 -12.77 8.71 -4.35
C HIS A 40 -13.30 9.97 -5.04
N SER A 41 -14.62 10.11 -5.14
CA SER A 41 -15.28 11.29 -5.69
C SER A 41 -16.34 11.76 -4.71
N GLU A 42 -16.29 13.03 -4.35
CA GLU A 42 -17.24 13.69 -3.48
C GLU A 42 -17.87 14.87 -4.22
N LYS A 43 -19.20 14.91 -4.22
CA LYS A 43 -19.99 16.02 -4.79
C LYS A 43 -20.78 16.67 -3.69
N ASN A 44 -20.59 17.97 -3.54
CA ASN A 44 -21.33 18.80 -2.60
C ASN A 44 -22.19 19.79 -3.37
N GLU A 45 -23.49 19.74 -3.12
CA GLU A 45 -24.45 20.73 -3.63
C GLU A 45 -24.64 21.82 -2.58
N ILE A 46 -24.41 23.05 -2.97
CA ILE A 46 -24.54 24.24 -2.11
C ILE A 46 -25.52 25.19 -2.79
N LEU A 47 -26.50 25.67 -2.05
CA LEU A 47 -27.42 26.72 -2.53
C LEU A 47 -26.77 28.09 -2.32
N ILE A 48 -26.60 28.84 -3.41
CA ILE A 48 -26.19 30.24 -3.36
C ILE A 48 -27.39 31.07 -3.72
N GLY A 49 -28.04 31.65 -2.72
CA GLY A 49 -29.38 32.25 -2.89
C GLY A 49 -30.38 31.17 -3.29
N SER A 50 -30.98 31.29 -4.47
CA SER A 50 -31.93 30.30 -5.03
C SER A 50 -31.31 29.40 -6.10
N THR A 51 -30.01 29.51 -6.37
CA THR A 51 -29.35 28.75 -7.45
C THR A 51 -28.55 27.59 -6.88
N PRO A 52 -28.89 26.34 -7.21
CA PRO A 52 -28.07 25.21 -6.83
C PRO A 52 -26.72 25.26 -7.57
N SER A 53 -25.67 25.05 -6.84
CA SER A 53 -24.30 25.05 -7.34
C SER A 53 -23.55 23.85 -6.84
N THR A 54 -22.71 23.23 -7.68
CA THR A 54 -22.02 21.98 -7.37
C THR A 54 -20.53 22.22 -7.25
N ALA A 55 -19.93 21.63 -6.21
CA ALA A 55 -18.49 21.47 -6.06
C ALA A 55 -18.15 19.98 -6.08
N GLU A 56 -17.17 19.60 -6.89
CA GLU A 56 -16.71 18.21 -7.00
C GLU A 56 -15.22 18.12 -6.64
N SER A 57 -14.88 17.17 -5.76
CA SER A 57 -13.51 16.78 -5.44
C SER A 57 -13.30 15.33 -5.85
N VAL A 58 -12.28 15.08 -6.67
CA VAL A 58 -11.91 13.74 -7.11
C VAL A 58 -10.47 13.48 -6.70
N SER A 59 -10.26 12.45 -5.88
CA SER A 59 -8.95 11.91 -5.54
C SER A 59 -8.77 10.55 -6.21
N SER A 60 -7.64 10.33 -6.88
CA SER A 60 -7.28 9.05 -7.47
C SER A 60 -5.85 8.69 -7.10
N GLN A 61 -5.62 7.42 -6.79
CA GLN A 61 -4.32 6.89 -6.40
C GLN A 61 -4.04 5.62 -7.18
N PHE A 62 -2.85 5.55 -7.76
CA PHE A 62 -2.29 4.37 -8.40
C PHE A 62 -1.07 3.90 -7.65
N GLN A 63 -0.92 2.59 -7.48
CA GLN A 63 0.22 1.96 -6.83
C GLN A 63 0.73 0.80 -7.67
N LEU A 64 2.06 0.66 -7.74
CA LEU A 64 2.75 -0.44 -8.37
C LEU A 64 3.94 -0.82 -7.50
N SER A 65 4.08 -2.10 -7.16
CA SER A 65 5.13 -2.57 -6.25
C SER A 65 5.77 -3.89 -6.71
N PRO A 66 6.62 -3.87 -7.76
CA PRO A 66 7.38 -5.05 -8.16
C PRO A 66 8.35 -5.49 -7.05
N SER A 67 8.56 -6.80 -6.96
CA SER A 67 9.42 -7.40 -5.96
C SER A 67 10.11 -8.67 -6.46
N VAL A 68 11.30 -8.93 -5.94
CA VAL A 68 12.04 -10.16 -6.15
C VAL A 68 12.47 -10.71 -4.80
N GLY A 69 12.30 -12.01 -4.58
CA GLY A 69 12.62 -12.67 -3.33
C GLY A 69 13.32 -14.00 -3.52
N TYR A 70 14.03 -14.41 -2.48
CA TYR A 70 14.71 -15.70 -2.37
C TYR A 70 14.33 -16.35 -1.05
N PHE A 71 13.91 -17.62 -1.09
CA PHE A 71 13.54 -18.39 0.08
C PHE A 71 14.77 -18.94 0.78
N ILE A 72 15.11 -18.34 1.92
CA ILE A 72 16.26 -18.75 2.75
C ILE A 72 15.96 -19.96 3.65
N ALA A 73 14.67 -20.21 3.90
CA ALA A 73 14.17 -21.38 4.61
C ALA A 73 12.77 -21.70 4.06
N ASN A 74 12.22 -22.86 4.44
CA ASN A 74 10.87 -23.22 4.07
C ASN A 74 9.89 -22.11 4.53
N ASN A 75 9.10 -21.59 3.58
CA ASN A 75 8.11 -20.54 3.81
C ASN A 75 8.67 -19.16 4.26
N LEU A 76 9.98 -18.96 4.28
CA LEU A 76 10.61 -17.71 4.66
C LEU A 76 11.46 -17.15 3.52
N ALA A 77 11.06 -16.01 2.99
CA ALA A 77 11.76 -15.31 1.93
C ALA A 77 12.33 -13.98 2.40
N ILE A 78 13.47 -13.60 1.83
CA ILE A 78 14.02 -12.24 1.87
C ILE A 78 14.07 -11.70 0.45
N GLY A 79 13.98 -10.39 0.27
CA GLY A 79 13.98 -9.82 -1.07
C GLY A 79 14.10 -8.31 -1.10
N LEU A 80 13.95 -7.78 -2.31
CA LEU A 80 13.91 -6.36 -2.60
C LEU A 80 12.56 -5.98 -3.20
N ASN A 81 12.03 -4.86 -2.78
CA ASN A 81 10.79 -4.27 -3.27
C ASN A 81 11.07 -2.86 -3.79
N LEU A 82 10.41 -2.53 -4.91
CA LEU A 82 10.35 -1.19 -5.47
C LEU A 82 8.88 -0.77 -5.47
N GLY A 83 8.52 0.28 -4.75
CA GLY A 83 7.16 0.81 -4.68
C GLY A 83 7.05 2.15 -5.40
N TYR A 84 6.07 2.30 -6.27
CA TYR A 84 5.71 3.56 -6.90
C TYR A 84 4.25 3.89 -6.60
N THR A 85 3.99 5.07 -6.07
CA THR A 85 2.64 5.59 -5.82
C THR A 85 2.48 6.94 -6.51
N ALA A 86 1.38 7.12 -7.23
CA ALA A 86 0.98 8.39 -7.82
C ALA A 86 -0.43 8.74 -7.38
N SER A 87 -0.61 9.93 -6.76
CA SER A 87 -1.89 10.43 -6.27
C SER A 87 -2.25 11.73 -6.97
N LYS A 88 -3.43 11.81 -7.53
CA LYS A 88 -3.92 12.99 -8.26
C LYS A 88 -5.22 13.50 -7.64
N ASN A 89 -5.23 14.79 -7.32
CA ASN A 89 -6.40 15.49 -6.81
C ASN A 89 -6.91 16.49 -7.85
N LYS A 90 -8.22 16.43 -8.13
CA LYS A 90 -8.92 17.39 -8.97
C LYS A 90 -10.01 18.06 -8.14
N TYR A 91 -10.13 19.35 -8.27
CA TYR A 91 -11.18 20.14 -7.66
C TYR A 91 -11.87 20.98 -8.72
N SER A 92 -13.18 20.88 -8.78
CA SER A 92 -14.04 21.68 -9.67
C SER A 92 -15.15 22.32 -8.86
N SER A 93 -15.38 23.60 -9.06
CA SER A 93 -16.46 24.34 -8.41
C SER A 93 -17.14 25.27 -9.40
N ALA A 94 -18.42 25.02 -9.64
CA ALA A 94 -19.26 25.89 -10.46
C ALA A 94 -19.46 27.27 -9.83
N ILE A 95 -19.36 27.36 -8.48
CA ILE A 95 -19.51 28.59 -7.71
C ILE A 95 -18.44 29.63 -8.04
N THR A 96 -17.20 29.15 -8.10
CA THR A 96 -16.02 30.01 -8.27
C THR A 96 -15.46 29.98 -9.68
N GLY A 97 -16.06 29.19 -10.58
CA GLY A 97 -15.53 28.92 -11.92
C GLY A 97 -14.16 28.23 -11.90
N ILE A 98 -13.78 27.63 -10.74
CA ILE A 98 -12.49 27.00 -10.57
C ILE A 98 -12.56 25.57 -11.07
N ASN A 99 -11.70 25.22 -12.02
CA ASN A 99 -11.42 23.85 -12.43
C ASN A 99 -9.91 23.66 -12.32
N LYS A 100 -9.48 22.99 -11.24
CA LYS A 100 -8.07 22.82 -10.92
C LYS A 100 -7.70 21.34 -10.89
N SER A 101 -6.63 21.02 -11.58
CA SER A 101 -5.96 19.71 -11.53
C SER A 101 -4.49 19.95 -11.28
N LEU A 102 -3.99 19.52 -10.13
CA LEU A 102 -2.55 19.50 -9.84
C LEU A 102 -1.88 18.35 -10.59
N ASP A 103 -0.58 18.52 -10.83
CA ASP A 103 0.28 17.40 -11.19
C ASP A 103 0.24 16.34 -10.09
N PRO A 104 0.39 15.06 -10.45
CA PRO A 104 0.34 14.00 -9.45
C PRO A 104 1.42 14.15 -8.39
N ASN A 105 1.06 13.94 -7.14
CA ASN A 105 2.01 13.67 -6.08
C ASN A 105 2.56 12.27 -6.30
N THR A 106 3.87 12.10 -6.26
CA THR A 106 4.52 10.81 -6.48
C THR A 106 5.37 10.41 -5.30
N THR A 107 5.42 9.12 -5.01
CA THR A 107 6.31 8.54 -4.01
C THR A 107 6.97 7.31 -4.58
N LEU A 108 8.30 7.27 -4.53
CA LEU A 108 9.12 6.11 -4.86
C LEU A 108 9.69 5.54 -3.56
N ARG A 109 9.54 4.23 -3.37
CA ARG A 109 10.08 3.47 -2.23
C ARG A 109 10.98 2.36 -2.74
N VAL A 110 12.09 2.14 -2.07
CA VAL A 110 12.99 1.02 -2.35
C VAL A 110 13.52 0.47 -1.04
N GLY A 111 13.51 -0.84 -0.89
CA GLY A 111 14.03 -1.45 0.32
C GLY A 111 13.94 -2.96 0.35
N PRO A 112 14.67 -3.58 1.30
CA PRO A 112 14.55 -4.99 1.60
C PRO A 112 13.21 -5.30 2.26
N TYR A 113 12.79 -6.56 2.11
CA TYR A 113 11.68 -7.12 2.84
C TYR A 113 11.97 -8.55 3.31
N VAL A 114 11.22 -8.96 4.33
CA VAL A 114 11.09 -10.35 4.77
C VAL A 114 9.64 -10.76 4.61
N GLN A 115 9.40 -11.92 4.03
CA GLN A 115 8.07 -12.49 3.86
C GLN A 115 8.00 -13.87 4.51
N TYR A 116 6.97 -14.07 5.32
CA TYR A 116 6.66 -15.36 5.91
C TYR A 116 5.29 -15.84 5.43
N TYR A 117 5.28 -17.10 5.00
CA TYR A 117 4.11 -17.79 4.49
C TYR A 117 3.69 -18.87 5.48
N LYS A 118 2.46 -18.82 5.98
CA LYS A 118 1.87 -19.91 6.75
C LYS A 118 0.81 -20.58 5.88
N MET A 119 1.19 -21.69 5.25
CA MET A 119 0.25 -22.46 4.44
C MET A 119 -0.82 -23.08 5.35
N LEU A 120 -2.08 -22.92 4.97
CA LEU A 120 -3.26 -23.51 5.63
C LEU A 120 -3.74 -24.75 4.88
N SER A 121 -3.46 -24.80 3.58
CA SER A 121 -3.68 -25.92 2.67
C SER A 121 -2.68 -25.81 1.52
N ASP A 122 -2.74 -26.75 0.56
CA ASP A 122 -1.88 -26.71 -0.62
C ASP A 122 -2.11 -25.46 -1.49
N GLN A 123 -3.31 -24.87 -1.40
CA GLN A 123 -3.70 -23.73 -2.22
C GLN A 123 -3.82 -22.42 -1.44
N PHE A 124 -4.02 -22.45 -0.11
CA PHE A 124 -4.25 -21.24 0.68
C PHE A 124 -3.22 -21.06 1.79
N GLY A 125 -2.82 -19.82 2.01
CA GLY A 125 -1.95 -19.46 3.10
C GLY A 125 -2.16 -18.05 3.60
N LEU A 126 -1.64 -17.80 4.80
CA LEU A 126 -1.45 -16.46 5.36
C LEU A 126 -0.08 -15.96 4.93
N LEU A 127 -0.01 -14.66 4.67
CA LEU A 127 1.20 -13.96 4.26
C LEU A 127 1.46 -12.80 5.22
N GLY A 128 2.66 -12.73 5.77
CA GLY A 128 3.14 -11.56 6.50
C GLY A 128 4.34 -10.97 5.78
N THR A 129 4.30 -9.68 5.47
CA THR A 129 5.41 -8.96 4.84
C THR A 129 5.90 -7.86 5.76
N LEU A 130 7.15 -7.92 6.18
CA LEU A 130 7.86 -6.86 6.90
C LEU A 130 8.84 -6.22 5.93
N GLY A 131 8.67 -4.93 5.64
CA GLY A 131 9.55 -4.17 4.77
C GLY A 131 10.08 -2.92 5.43
N ALA A 132 11.27 -2.50 5.04
CA ALA A 132 11.83 -1.20 5.43
C ALA A 132 12.71 -0.67 4.30
N GLY A 133 12.89 0.64 4.22
CA GLY A 133 13.71 1.20 3.15
C GLY A 133 13.70 2.71 3.10
N TYR A 134 14.17 3.20 1.97
CA TYR A 134 14.22 4.61 1.64
C TYR A 134 13.01 5.01 0.79
N GLN A 135 12.53 6.23 1.02
CA GLN A 135 11.46 6.82 0.21
C GLN A 135 11.83 8.23 -0.28
N HIS A 136 11.41 8.52 -1.50
CA HIS A 136 11.50 9.83 -2.13
C HIS A 136 10.12 10.23 -2.64
N GLY A 137 9.67 11.42 -2.26
CA GLY A 137 8.38 11.95 -2.66
C GLY A 137 8.49 13.31 -3.38
N VAL A 138 7.53 13.56 -4.25
CA VAL A 138 7.28 14.86 -4.85
C VAL A 138 5.83 15.23 -4.58
N MET A 139 5.63 16.34 -3.91
CA MET A 139 4.32 16.88 -3.56
C MET A 139 4.10 18.19 -4.31
N ASN A 140 2.98 18.32 -4.98
CA ASN A 140 2.57 19.50 -5.71
C ASN A 140 1.39 20.16 -4.98
N GLY A 141 1.44 21.45 -4.78
CA GLY A 141 0.41 22.21 -4.09
C GLY A 141 0.19 23.60 -4.69
N TYR A 142 -0.79 24.32 -4.16
CA TYR A 142 -1.05 25.72 -4.50
C TYR A 142 -0.62 26.63 -3.36
N VAL A 143 0.09 27.72 -3.69
CA VAL A 143 0.33 28.84 -2.75
C VAL A 143 -0.84 29.80 -2.81
N THR A 144 -1.30 30.11 -4.02
CA THR A 144 -2.43 31.00 -4.31
C THR A 144 -3.25 30.43 -5.46
N ARG A 145 -4.28 31.17 -5.91
CA ARG A 145 -5.16 30.74 -7.01
C ARG A 145 -4.43 30.32 -8.29
N ASN A 146 -3.25 30.88 -8.59
CA ASN A 146 -2.51 30.66 -9.84
C ASN A 146 -1.03 30.32 -9.65
N VAL A 147 -0.55 30.17 -8.41
CA VAL A 147 0.85 29.85 -8.11
C VAL A 147 0.91 28.46 -7.51
N THR A 148 1.62 27.56 -8.18
CA THR A 148 1.90 26.21 -7.69
C THR A 148 3.28 26.17 -7.03
N TYR A 149 3.45 25.26 -6.08
CA TYR A 149 4.74 24.92 -5.52
C TYR A 149 4.97 23.42 -5.60
N GLN A 150 6.22 23.03 -5.62
CA GLN A 150 6.65 21.64 -5.55
C GLN A 150 7.60 21.46 -4.37
N THR A 151 7.27 20.51 -3.51
CA THR A 151 8.12 20.09 -2.39
C THR A 151 8.64 18.70 -2.63
N LYS A 152 9.94 18.49 -2.41
CA LYS A 152 10.57 17.17 -2.44
C LYS A 152 10.75 16.66 -1.02
N THR A 153 10.39 15.42 -0.79
CA THR A 153 10.53 14.76 0.50
C THR A 153 11.47 13.57 0.37
N ASN A 154 12.33 13.39 1.36
CA ASN A 154 13.20 12.22 1.46
C ASN A 154 13.04 11.62 2.85
N GLY A 155 13.14 10.30 2.96
CA GLY A 155 12.99 9.67 4.26
C GLY A 155 13.12 8.17 4.24
N TYR A 156 12.74 7.59 5.37
CA TYR A 156 12.75 6.14 5.59
C TYR A 156 11.35 5.68 5.95
N TYR A 157 11.06 4.43 5.60
CA TYR A 157 9.81 3.78 5.98
C TYR A 157 10.09 2.41 6.58
N ALA A 158 9.15 1.93 7.38
CA ALA A 158 9.02 0.55 7.79
C ALA A 158 7.53 0.17 7.77
N SER A 159 7.21 -1.04 7.35
CA SER A 159 5.82 -1.50 7.28
C SER A 159 5.69 -2.98 7.53
N LEU A 160 4.60 -3.35 8.20
CA LEU A 160 4.16 -4.73 8.36
C LEU A 160 2.79 -4.89 7.71
N MET A 161 2.70 -5.74 6.71
CA MET A 161 1.49 -5.99 5.93
C MET A 161 1.05 -7.44 6.06
N PRO A 162 -0.07 -7.72 6.73
CA PRO A 162 -0.70 -9.02 6.69
C PRO A 162 -1.50 -9.19 5.38
N GLY A 163 -1.58 -10.43 4.92
CA GLY A 163 -2.31 -10.77 3.72
C GLY A 163 -2.66 -12.24 3.65
N LEU A 164 -3.35 -12.58 2.58
CA LEU A 164 -3.69 -13.93 2.17
C LEU A 164 -3.01 -14.24 0.86
N ILE A 165 -2.70 -15.50 0.63
CA ILE A 165 -2.21 -15.96 -0.66
C ILE A 165 -3.01 -17.19 -1.10
N PHE A 166 -3.34 -17.22 -2.38
CA PHE A 166 -4.00 -18.31 -3.06
C PHE A 166 -3.14 -18.81 -4.22
N PHE A 167 -2.94 -20.11 -4.32
CA PHE A 167 -2.19 -20.77 -5.38
C PHE A 167 -3.15 -21.51 -6.33
N PRO A 168 -3.58 -20.90 -7.46
CA PRO A 168 -4.38 -21.60 -8.45
C PRO A 168 -3.59 -22.75 -9.11
N ILE A 169 -2.29 -22.59 -9.23
CA ILE A 169 -1.31 -23.63 -9.61
C ILE A 169 -0.07 -23.49 -8.71
N PRO A 170 0.72 -24.54 -8.53
CA PRO A 170 1.85 -24.51 -7.58
C PRO A 170 2.84 -23.35 -7.77
N LYS A 171 3.05 -22.90 -9.01
CA LYS A 171 4.03 -21.85 -9.35
C LYS A 171 3.46 -20.43 -9.37
N LEU A 172 2.14 -20.24 -9.25
CA LEU A 172 1.52 -18.92 -9.31
C LEU A 172 0.75 -18.66 -8.03
N GLY A 173 1.13 -17.63 -7.29
CA GLY A 173 0.42 -17.13 -6.13
C GLY A 173 -0.32 -15.83 -6.45
N ILE A 174 -1.57 -15.74 -6.04
CA ILE A 174 -2.37 -14.51 -6.03
C ILE A 174 -2.51 -14.08 -4.58
N SER A 175 -2.06 -12.88 -4.25
CA SER A 175 -2.13 -12.36 -2.89
C SER A 175 -3.10 -11.20 -2.77
N ALA A 176 -3.66 -11.05 -1.57
CA ALA A 176 -4.49 -9.92 -1.20
C ALA A 176 -4.07 -9.43 0.19
N SER A 177 -3.81 -8.12 0.33
CA SER A 177 -3.57 -7.46 1.62
C SER A 177 -4.59 -6.35 1.83
N ILE A 178 -4.99 -6.12 3.09
CA ILE A 178 -6.08 -5.20 3.47
C ILE A 178 -5.60 -4.06 4.36
N GLY A 179 -4.33 -3.74 4.30
CA GLY A 179 -3.75 -2.64 5.07
C GLY A 179 -2.39 -2.96 5.64
N SER A 180 -1.93 -2.07 6.50
CA SER A 180 -0.59 -2.16 7.10
C SER A 180 -0.50 -1.45 8.44
N LEU A 181 0.47 -1.88 9.24
CA LEU A 181 1.09 -1.08 10.29
C LEU A 181 2.32 -0.43 9.66
N ALA A 182 2.42 0.89 9.71
CA ALA A 182 3.50 1.61 9.04
C ALA A 182 4.10 2.71 9.92
N TYR A 183 5.38 2.91 9.73
CA TYR A 183 6.14 4.04 10.24
C TYR A 183 6.84 4.73 9.08
N ASP A 184 6.66 6.03 8.96
CA ASP A 184 7.30 6.88 7.97
C ASP A 184 7.98 8.05 8.67
N ARG A 185 9.23 8.33 8.30
CA ARG A 185 9.94 9.54 8.71
C ARG A 185 10.47 10.23 7.47
N THR A 186 10.00 11.43 7.21
CA THR A 186 10.36 12.23 6.03
C THR A 186 10.89 13.59 6.44
N THR A 187 11.84 14.09 5.66
CA THR A 187 12.33 15.45 5.70
C THR A 187 11.88 16.16 4.44
N GLU A 188 11.21 17.28 4.60
CA GLU A 188 10.84 18.14 3.47
C GLU A 188 12.02 19.04 3.13
N LYS A 189 12.28 19.22 1.82
CA LYS A 189 13.29 20.16 1.32
C LYS A 189 12.62 21.34 0.63
N PRO A 190 12.21 22.32 1.36
CA PRO A 190 12.04 23.65 0.85
C PRO A 190 12.97 24.61 1.56
N THR A 191 13.11 25.70 1.04
CA THR A 191 13.81 26.93 1.14
C THR A 191 14.18 27.47 2.52
N THR A 192 13.57 27.12 3.64
CA THR A 192 13.90 27.71 4.95
C THR A 192 13.43 26.79 6.10
N GLY A 193 14.38 26.11 6.70
CA GLY A 193 14.13 25.09 7.72
C GLY A 193 13.75 23.74 7.08
N GLU A 194 14.31 22.64 7.57
CA GLU A 194 13.99 21.30 7.08
C GLU A 194 13.02 20.63 8.08
N PRO A 195 11.70 20.79 7.92
CA PRO A 195 10.75 20.13 8.81
C PRO A 195 10.85 18.62 8.69
N VAL A 196 10.99 17.96 9.81
CA VAL A 196 10.96 16.49 9.91
C VAL A 196 9.58 16.06 10.37
N VAL A 197 8.94 15.24 9.56
CA VAL A 197 7.63 14.67 9.86
C VAL A 197 7.79 13.17 10.12
N SER A 198 7.26 12.71 11.25
CA SER A 198 7.24 11.29 11.61
C SER A 198 5.79 10.87 11.82
N ASN A 199 5.39 9.80 11.14
CA ASN A 199 4.06 9.23 11.26
C ASN A 199 4.18 7.76 11.64
N PHE A 200 3.37 7.34 12.61
CA PHE A 200 3.17 5.93 12.93
C PHE A 200 1.67 5.67 12.95
N GLY A 201 1.24 4.64 12.26
CA GLY A 201 -0.18 4.32 12.19
C GLY A 201 -0.48 2.91 11.72
N ALA A 202 -1.69 2.48 12.03
CA ALA A 202 -2.28 1.27 11.51
C ALA A 202 -3.51 1.64 10.68
N SER A 203 -3.54 1.18 9.44
CA SER A 203 -4.66 1.40 8.54
C SER A 203 -5.11 0.08 7.93
N PHE A 204 -6.33 -0.32 8.24
CA PHE A 204 -6.93 -1.57 7.75
C PHE A 204 -8.34 -1.27 7.24
N GLY A 205 -8.67 -1.82 6.09
CA GLY A 205 -9.97 -1.64 5.48
C GLY A 205 -10.00 -1.99 4.00
N LEU A 206 -11.19 -2.10 3.44
CA LEU A 206 -11.38 -2.42 2.01
C LEU A 206 -10.84 -1.32 1.07
N ASN A 207 -10.73 -0.09 1.54
CA ASN A 207 -10.10 1.01 0.83
C ASN A 207 -8.56 0.89 0.74
N GLN A 208 -7.97 -0.03 1.52
CA GLN A 208 -6.54 -0.38 1.51
C GLN A 208 -6.27 -1.72 0.83
N LEU A 209 -7.27 -2.30 0.16
CA LEU A 209 -7.14 -3.58 -0.51
C LEU A 209 -6.14 -3.47 -1.66
N GLN A 210 -5.14 -4.33 -1.63
CA GLN A 210 -4.12 -4.44 -2.66
C GLN A 210 -4.05 -5.88 -3.13
N PHE A 211 -3.97 -6.07 -4.44
CA PHE A 211 -3.78 -7.37 -5.06
C PHE A 211 -2.35 -7.51 -5.58
N GLY A 212 -1.82 -8.72 -5.46
CA GLY A 212 -0.50 -9.06 -5.95
C GLY A 212 -0.53 -10.39 -6.69
N GLY A 213 0.41 -10.52 -7.63
CA GLY A 213 0.71 -11.77 -8.31
C GLY A 213 2.18 -12.11 -8.13
N THR A 214 2.49 -13.37 -7.85
CA THR A 214 3.87 -13.82 -7.66
C THR A 214 4.09 -15.15 -8.35
N TYR A 215 5.12 -15.23 -9.15
CA TYR A 215 5.57 -16.46 -9.77
C TYR A 215 6.75 -17.04 -8.96
N PHE A 216 6.71 -18.35 -8.70
CA PHE A 216 7.69 -19.09 -7.88
C PHE A 216 8.49 -20.03 -8.77
N PHE A 217 9.79 -19.77 -8.89
CA PHE A 217 10.73 -20.63 -9.60
C PHE A 217 11.30 -21.65 -8.62
N GLY A 218 11.06 -22.94 -8.86
CA GLY A 218 11.56 -24.02 -8.02
C GLY A 218 10.56 -24.57 -6.98
N ARG A 219 9.31 -24.13 -7.05
CA ARG A 219 8.22 -24.75 -6.29
C ARG A 219 7.54 -25.85 -7.10
#